data_89fa590c90e37931f8230da603e99c04
#
_entry.id   89fa590c90e37931f8230da603e99c04
#
_cell.length_a   1.000
_cell.length_b   1.000
_cell.length_c   1.000
_cell.angle_alpha   90.00
_cell.angle_beta   90.00
_cell.angle_gamma   90.00
#
_symmetry.space_group_name_H-M   'P 1'
#
loop_
_entity.id
_entity.type
_entity.pdbx_description
1 polymer ?
#
loop_
_entity_poly.entity_id
_entity_poly.type
_entity_poly.pdbx_seq_one_letter_code
_entity_poly.pdbx_strand_id
1 'polypeptide(L)'
;MSSDERGDAPEGLEALRAALDGVDRSILEGLAARRDLVARVGELKASGGDVVRDTERESSLLGKLVGLGEELALDPWLVTRVFHEILEHSLRTQHARLHGEGDARRVVGYLGAEGACCHAAARRHYAGRDGDLELRGYEGFRPMLEAVRDGVLDEAVLPIENTTAGSINESYDLLAELDLHLVGEVIQPVVHCLIGLEADVPLGHLERIVSHPVALAQCHTFLGGLPGCRVEAFRDTAEAVSKIASDGDPRQAAIASEEAARLRGLPVLRRGIQDQRENYTRMMIVAREARMPDVRVPSKVSLVFATRHERGALARAIAILAAAELNLTKLESRPRPGSPWEYRFYLDFQGHLGMPEVADALEAFATETSFLRVLGCYPAQTLQEAQPARPRRVALPAPKADLVPKVRVGPIVIGDAEPDLFAGPRDLARARDVRAAAEQAAALGADGLWGAYLEVHRRVEGRLLVDLLHEAASARGLVLALPVSHAGDVRAFAARADLLVIDGSRMEDASLLRAASRADAAIALGRAPSADVGTWLAAAG
;
A
#
# COMPACT_ATOMS: atom_id res chain seq x y z
N MET A 1 -49.67 44.35 5.43
CA MET A 1 -49.55 43.00 4.84
C MET A 1 -48.09 42.88 4.49
N SER A 2 -47.33 42.34 5.40
CA SER A 2 -45.89 42.08 5.29
C SER A 2 -45.70 40.63 4.94
N SER A 3 -45.16 40.34 3.79
CA SER A 3 -44.68 39.03 3.39
C SER A 3 -43.26 38.85 3.93
N ASP A 4 -43.11 37.96 4.89
CA ASP A 4 -41.88 37.53 5.52
C ASP A 4 -41.19 36.54 4.58
N GLU A 5 -40.30 37.01 3.71
CA GLU A 5 -39.33 36.17 2.98
C GLU A 5 -38.08 36.00 3.85
N ARG A 6 -38.08 34.94 4.68
CA ARG A 6 -36.86 34.46 5.29
C ARG A 6 -36.07 33.69 4.19
N GLY A 7 -35.18 34.39 3.52
CA GLY A 7 -34.16 33.77 2.70
C GLY A 7 -33.26 32.92 3.59
N ASP A 8 -33.16 31.62 3.29
CA ASP A 8 -32.11 30.74 3.80
C ASP A 8 -30.76 31.36 3.46
N ALA A 9 -30.02 31.75 4.50
CA ALA A 9 -28.61 32.11 4.32
C ALA A 9 -27.86 30.84 3.86
N PRO A 10 -26.95 30.92 2.87
CA PRO A 10 -26.21 29.75 2.43
C PRO A 10 -25.45 29.18 3.63
N GLU A 11 -25.70 27.89 3.94
CA GLU A 11 -24.94 27.17 4.95
C GLU A 11 -23.45 27.27 4.61
N GLY A 12 -22.66 27.76 5.55
CA GLY A 12 -21.23 27.89 5.34
C GLY A 12 -20.57 26.52 5.13
N LEU A 13 -19.52 26.46 4.32
CA LEU A 13 -18.78 25.22 4.00
C LEU A 13 -18.38 24.40 5.23
N GLU A 14 -18.09 25.06 6.34
CA GLU A 14 -17.79 24.39 7.63
C GLU A 14 -19.02 23.69 8.24
N ALA A 15 -20.19 24.31 8.16
CA ALA A 15 -21.43 23.69 8.63
C ALA A 15 -21.79 22.44 7.80
N LEU A 16 -21.60 22.49 6.48
CA LEU A 16 -21.81 21.34 5.60
C LEU A 16 -20.79 20.22 5.87
N ARG A 17 -19.53 20.55 6.13
CA ARG A 17 -18.52 19.55 6.52
C ARG A 17 -18.84 18.90 7.86
N ALA A 18 -19.25 19.67 8.86
CA ALA A 18 -19.67 19.13 10.15
C ALA A 18 -20.92 18.22 10.02
N ALA A 19 -21.86 18.58 9.14
CA ALA A 19 -23.01 17.74 8.84
C ALA A 19 -22.59 16.43 8.16
N LEU A 20 -21.66 16.46 7.21
CA LEU A 20 -21.08 15.25 6.57
C LEU A 20 -20.38 14.36 7.61
N ASP A 21 -19.56 14.93 8.49
CA ASP A 21 -18.91 14.16 9.58
C ASP A 21 -19.96 13.47 10.48
N GLY A 22 -21.11 14.10 10.70
CA GLY A 22 -22.23 13.52 11.43
C GLY A 22 -22.87 12.33 10.71
N VAL A 23 -23.07 12.45 9.40
CA VAL A 23 -23.59 11.35 8.56
C VAL A 23 -22.60 10.20 8.51
N ASP A 24 -21.31 10.47 8.30
CA ASP A 24 -20.25 9.44 8.27
C ASP A 24 -20.20 8.68 9.60
N ARG A 25 -20.33 9.38 10.73
CA ARG A 25 -20.44 8.74 12.05
C ARG A 25 -21.64 7.80 12.12
N SER A 26 -22.81 8.24 11.65
CA SER A 26 -24.03 7.42 11.68
C SER A 26 -23.89 6.16 10.80
N ILE A 27 -23.21 6.26 9.68
CA ILE A 27 -22.88 5.11 8.82
C ILE A 27 -21.98 4.12 9.59
N LEU A 28 -20.93 4.60 10.27
CA LEU A 28 -20.04 3.75 11.06
C LEU A 28 -20.75 3.08 12.24
N GLU A 29 -21.63 3.81 12.94
CA GLU A 29 -22.46 3.27 14.03
C GLU A 29 -23.43 2.21 13.51
N GLY A 30 -24.04 2.44 12.35
CA GLY A 30 -24.90 1.46 11.68
C GLY A 30 -24.14 0.19 11.28
N LEU A 31 -22.93 0.31 10.75
CA LEU A 31 -22.08 -0.83 10.41
C LEU A 31 -21.65 -1.61 11.67
N ALA A 32 -21.33 -0.94 12.77
CA ALA A 32 -21.01 -1.59 14.05
C ALA A 32 -22.19 -2.38 14.60
N ALA A 33 -23.38 -1.76 14.65
CA ALA A 33 -24.61 -2.43 15.08
C ALA A 33 -24.95 -3.65 14.21
N ARG A 34 -24.79 -3.51 12.89
CA ARG A 34 -25.00 -4.62 11.96
C ARG A 34 -24.03 -5.78 12.22
N ARG A 35 -22.75 -5.50 12.42
CA ARG A 35 -21.73 -6.49 12.79
C ARG A 35 -22.14 -7.30 14.00
N ASP A 36 -22.59 -6.61 15.08
CA ASP A 36 -22.96 -7.25 16.33
C ASP A 36 -24.22 -8.14 16.19
N LEU A 37 -25.19 -7.71 15.35
CA LEU A 37 -26.35 -8.53 15.02
C LEU A 37 -25.97 -9.75 14.18
N VAL A 38 -25.08 -9.60 13.21
CA VAL A 38 -24.56 -10.70 12.39
C VAL A 38 -23.81 -11.74 13.23
N ALA A 39 -23.06 -11.29 14.23
CA ALA A 39 -22.39 -12.16 15.18
C ALA A 39 -23.39 -13.04 15.96
N ARG A 40 -24.45 -12.42 16.51
CA ARG A 40 -25.51 -13.13 17.23
C ARG A 40 -26.29 -14.11 16.34
N VAL A 41 -26.53 -13.74 15.07
CA VAL A 41 -27.14 -14.67 14.11
C VAL A 41 -26.24 -15.87 13.85
N GLY A 42 -24.91 -15.65 13.76
CA GLY A 42 -23.93 -16.73 13.63
C GLY A 42 -23.96 -17.71 14.81
N GLU A 43 -24.02 -17.20 16.06
CA GLU A 43 -24.11 -18.00 17.28
C GLU A 43 -25.39 -18.85 17.33
N LEU A 44 -26.53 -18.27 16.95
CA LEU A 44 -27.81 -19.00 16.89
C LEU A 44 -27.81 -20.12 15.83
N LYS A 45 -27.19 -19.88 14.69
CA LYS A 45 -27.06 -20.90 13.62
C LYS A 45 -26.11 -22.02 14.00
N ALA A 46 -25.00 -21.71 14.67
CA ALA A 46 -24.06 -22.72 15.13
C ALA A 46 -24.69 -23.70 16.14
N SER A 47 -25.64 -23.24 16.95
CA SER A 47 -26.36 -24.08 17.91
C SER A 47 -27.52 -24.89 17.31
N GLY A 48 -28.02 -24.53 16.10
CA GLY A 48 -29.20 -25.14 15.47
C GLY A 48 -28.92 -26.15 14.35
N GLY A 49 -27.68 -26.33 13.92
CA GLY A 49 -27.31 -27.24 12.83
C GLY A 49 -27.76 -26.79 11.45
N ASP A 50 -28.23 -25.55 11.31
CA ASP A 50 -28.71 -25.00 10.04
C ASP A 50 -27.56 -24.55 9.13
N VAL A 51 -27.76 -24.70 7.82
CA VAL A 51 -26.83 -24.28 6.76
C VAL A 51 -26.50 -22.80 6.92
N VAL A 52 -25.23 -22.50 6.99
CA VAL A 52 -24.68 -21.14 7.20
C VAL A 52 -25.14 -20.14 6.15
N ARG A 53 -25.73 -20.61 5.04
CA ARG A 53 -26.16 -19.74 3.93
C ARG A 53 -27.54 -20.07 3.35
N ASP A 54 -28.18 -18.98 3.05
CA ASP A 54 -29.40 -18.90 2.24
C ASP A 54 -29.15 -17.89 1.11
N THR A 55 -28.74 -18.39 -0.06
CA THR A 55 -28.47 -17.60 -1.27
C THR A 55 -29.72 -16.88 -1.77
N GLU A 56 -30.92 -17.50 -1.61
CA GLU A 56 -32.19 -16.86 -1.98
C GLU A 56 -32.45 -15.65 -1.07
N ARG A 57 -32.14 -15.77 0.20
CA ARG A 57 -32.30 -14.68 1.17
C ARG A 57 -31.35 -13.51 0.89
N GLU A 58 -30.10 -13.76 0.45
CA GLU A 58 -29.15 -12.69 0.11
C GLU A 58 -29.53 -11.97 -1.17
N SER A 59 -29.92 -12.71 -2.20
CA SER A 59 -30.44 -12.10 -3.44
C SER A 59 -31.72 -11.29 -3.18
N SER A 60 -32.64 -11.82 -2.35
CA SER A 60 -33.82 -11.12 -1.90
C SER A 60 -33.47 -9.87 -1.06
N LEU A 61 -32.44 -9.94 -0.20
CA LEU A 61 -31.98 -8.81 0.59
C LEU A 61 -31.40 -7.71 -0.29
N LEU A 62 -30.51 -8.06 -1.22
CA LEU A 62 -29.95 -7.09 -2.18
C LEU A 62 -31.05 -6.43 -3.02
N GLY A 63 -32.02 -7.19 -3.52
CA GLY A 63 -33.16 -6.62 -4.24
C GLY A 63 -33.98 -5.63 -3.40
N LYS A 64 -34.22 -5.95 -2.11
CA LYS A 64 -34.90 -5.03 -1.18
C LYS A 64 -34.10 -3.77 -0.91
N LEU A 65 -32.78 -3.89 -0.77
CA LEU A 65 -31.90 -2.77 -0.50
C LEU A 65 -31.76 -1.85 -1.72
N VAL A 66 -31.73 -2.41 -2.92
CA VAL A 66 -31.74 -1.62 -4.16
C VAL A 66 -33.06 -0.86 -4.29
N GLY A 67 -34.21 -1.51 -4.04
CA GLY A 67 -35.51 -0.83 -4.06
C GLY A 67 -35.59 0.30 -3.04
N LEU A 68 -35.12 0.09 -1.80
CA LEU A 68 -35.01 1.15 -0.79
C LEU A 68 -34.07 2.27 -1.21
N GLY A 69 -32.95 1.92 -1.87
CA GLY A 69 -32.02 2.90 -2.42
C GLY A 69 -32.67 3.78 -3.49
N GLU A 70 -33.47 3.21 -4.36
CA GLU A 70 -34.24 3.94 -5.39
C GLU A 70 -35.25 4.91 -4.74
N GLU A 71 -35.94 4.51 -3.69
CA GLU A 71 -36.83 5.40 -2.92
C GLU A 71 -36.08 6.59 -2.30
N LEU A 72 -34.81 6.42 -1.98
CA LEU A 72 -33.90 7.45 -1.45
C LEU A 72 -33.12 8.20 -2.54
N ALA A 73 -33.45 8.00 -3.81
CA ALA A 73 -32.77 8.57 -4.98
C ALA A 73 -31.26 8.24 -5.04
N LEU A 74 -30.85 7.07 -4.53
CA LEU A 74 -29.49 6.56 -4.64
C LEU A 74 -29.32 5.73 -5.91
N ASP A 75 -28.12 5.79 -6.49
CA ASP A 75 -27.77 4.96 -7.65
C ASP A 75 -27.82 3.47 -7.28
N PRO A 76 -28.61 2.63 -7.98
CA PRO A 76 -28.69 1.19 -7.74
C PRO A 76 -27.33 0.48 -7.76
N TRP A 77 -26.41 0.92 -8.62
CA TRP A 77 -25.06 0.39 -8.69
C TRP A 77 -24.27 0.70 -7.41
N LEU A 78 -24.36 1.93 -6.89
CA LEU A 78 -23.73 2.33 -5.63
C LEU A 78 -24.24 1.46 -4.47
N VAL A 79 -25.58 1.30 -4.35
CA VAL A 79 -26.21 0.49 -3.30
C VAL A 79 -25.73 -0.95 -3.38
N THR A 80 -25.77 -1.54 -4.57
CA THR A 80 -25.35 -2.92 -4.81
C THR A 80 -23.88 -3.12 -4.38
N ARG A 81 -22.98 -2.23 -4.79
CA ARG A 81 -21.56 -2.34 -4.50
C ARG A 81 -21.26 -2.21 -3.00
N VAL A 82 -21.82 -1.20 -2.33
CA VAL A 82 -21.62 -0.99 -0.89
C VAL A 82 -22.12 -2.18 -0.08
N PHE A 83 -23.34 -2.66 -0.37
CA PHE A 83 -23.90 -3.80 0.37
C PHE A 83 -23.24 -5.13 0.02
N HIS A 84 -22.71 -5.29 -1.18
CA HIS A 84 -21.91 -6.45 -1.52
C HIS A 84 -20.65 -6.53 -0.64
N GLU A 85 -19.90 -5.45 -0.49
CA GLU A 85 -18.73 -5.39 0.40
C GLU A 85 -19.10 -5.64 1.87
N ILE A 86 -20.22 -5.08 2.34
CA ILE A 86 -20.70 -5.30 3.72
C ILE A 86 -21.09 -6.78 3.93
N LEU A 87 -21.73 -7.42 2.96
CA LEU A 87 -22.12 -8.82 3.02
C LEU A 87 -20.90 -9.74 2.98
N GLU A 88 -19.96 -9.49 2.08
CA GLU A 88 -18.70 -10.24 2.00
C GLU A 88 -17.89 -10.15 3.30
N HIS A 89 -17.74 -8.95 3.86
CA HIS A 89 -17.07 -8.77 5.15
C HIS A 89 -17.77 -9.57 6.27
N SER A 90 -19.11 -9.56 6.28
CA SER A 90 -19.89 -10.31 7.26
C SER A 90 -19.70 -11.82 7.13
N LEU A 91 -19.64 -12.33 5.90
CA LEU A 91 -19.40 -13.75 5.62
C LEU A 91 -17.99 -14.17 6.04
N ARG A 92 -16.98 -13.37 5.70
CA ARG A 92 -15.59 -13.63 6.14
C ARG A 92 -15.48 -13.68 7.66
N THR A 93 -16.13 -12.75 8.35
CA THR A 93 -16.14 -12.69 9.83
C THR A 93 -16.87 -13.90 10.44
N GLN A 94 -18.02 -14.32 9.88
CA GLN A 94 -18.75 -15.50 10.30
C GLN A 94 -17.94 -16.77 10.06
N HIS A 95 -17.33 -16.91 8.87
CA HIS A 95 -16.48 -18.04 8.52
C HIS A 95 -15.29 -18.15 9.47
N ALA A 96 -14.62 -17.04 9.76
CA ALA A 96 -13.50 -17.02 10.70
C ALA A 96 -13.90 -17.46 12.12
N ARG A 97 -15.14 -17.17 12.55
CA ARG A 97 -15.68 -17.59 13.83
C ARG A 97 -16.16 -19.05 13.86
N LEU A 98 -16.79 -19.51 12.78
CA LEU A 98 -17.31 -20.89 12.71
C LEU A 98 -16.21 -21.93 12.53
N HIS A 99 -15.13 -21.57 11.88
CA HIS A 99 -13.93 -22.41 11.71
C HIS A 99 -12.77 -22.01 12.62
N GLY A 100 -12.93 -20.92 13.38
CA GLY A 100 -12.10 -20.60 14.52
C GLY A 100 -12.55 -21.45 15.70
N GLU A 101 -11.94 -22.62 15.83
CA GLU A 101 -12.12 -23.52 16.96
C GLU A 101 -11.98 -22.73 18.26
N GLY A 102 -12.96 -22.90 19.15
CA GLY A 102 -12.97 -22.23 20.43
C GLY A 102 -11.78 -22.63 21.30
N ASP A 103 -11.38 -21.74 22.20
CA ASP A 103 -10.58 -21.88 23.44
C ASP A 103 -9.32 -22.79 23.42
N ALA A 104 -8.95 -23.40 22.30
CA ALA A 104 -7.72 -24.18 22.19
C ALA A 104 -6.54 -23.25 21.89
N ARG A 105 -5.47 -23.38 22.69
CA ARG A 105 -4.17 -22.76 22.42
C ARG A 105 -3.73 -23.08 21.00
N ARG A 106 -3.54 -22.05 20.18
CA ARG A 106 -3.07 -22.21 18.80
C ARG A 106 -1.60 -21.84 18.71
N VAL A 107 -0.79 -22.73 18.15
CA VAL A 107 0.65 -22.53 17.96
C VAL A 107 0.95 -22.30 16.49
N VAL A 108 1.42 -21.09 16.16
CA VAL A 108 1.67 -20.68 14.77
C VAL A 108 3.15 -20.39 14.55
N GLY A 109 3.72 -21.02 13.53
CA GLY A 109 5.10 -20.81 13.11
C GLY A 109 5.24 -19.59 12.18
N TYR A 110 6.36 -18.88 12.29
CA TYR A 110 6.75 -17.84 11.37
C TYR A 110 8.27 -17.83 11.14
N LEU A 111 8.72 -17.30 10.00
CA LEU A 111 10.15 -17.22 9.70
C LEU A 111 10.78 -15.99 10.31
N GLY A 112 11.98 -16.14 10.89
CA GLY A 112 12.79 -15.06 11.47
C GLY A 112 12.51 -14.78 12.93
N ALA A 113 13.06 -13.68 13.42
CA ALA A 113 12.93 -13.25 14.80
C ALA A 113 11.64 -12.45 15.06
N GLU A 114 11.35 -12.23 16.34
CA GLU A 114 10.26 -11.33 16.76
C GLU A 114 10.51 -9.91 16.24
N GLY A 115 9.49 -9.33 15.57
CA GLY A 115 9.61 -8.05 14.86
C GLY A 115 9.93 -8.17 13.38
N ALA A 116 10.27 -9.36 12.87
CA ALA A 116 10.42 -9.59 11.44
C ALA A 116 9.09 -9.49 10.68
N CYS A 117 9.16 -9.36 9.35
CA CYS A 117 7.99 -9.20 8.49
C CYS A 117 6.95 -10.33 8.67
N CYS A 118 7.42 -11.60 8.78
CA CYS A 118 6.53 -12.76 8.99
C CYS A 118 5.87 -12.74 10.37
N HIS A 119 6.58 -12.29 11.41
CA HIS A 119 5.99 -12.09 12.74
C HIS A 119 4.87 -11.04 12.71
N ALA A 120 5.10 -9.90 12.06
CA ALA A 120 4.09 -8.85 11.92
C ALA A 120 2.86 -9.33 11.15
N ALA A 121 3.06 -10.12 10.09
CA ALA A 121 1.98 -10.74 9.32
C ALA A 121 1.17 -11.74 10.16
N ALA A 122 1.85 -12.60 10.93
CA ALA A 122 1.20 -13.55 11.85
C ALA A 122 0.34 -12.80 12.86
N ARG A 123 0.90 -11.83 13.57
CA ARG A 123 0.15 -11.01 14.53
C ARG A 123 -1.08 -10.35 13.92
N ARG A 124 -0.95 -9.81 12.69
CA ARG A 124 -2.06 -9.15 12.01
C ARG A 124 -3.15 -10.13 11.58
N HIS A 125 -2.78 -11.29 11.05
CA HIS A 125 -3.72 -12.30 10.59
C HIS A 125 -4.56 -12.88 11.72
N TYR A 126 -3.94 -13.08 12.88
CA TYR A 126 -4.60 -13.66 14.06
C TYR A 126 -5.14 -12.61 15.04
N ALA A 127 -4.98 -11.31 14.76
CA ALA A 127 -5.52 -10.24 15.61
C ALA A 127 -7.05 -10.34 15.73
N GLY A 128 -7.55 -10.27 16.97
CA GLY A 128 -9.00 -10.31 17.26
C GLY A 128 -9.65 -11.70 17.10
N ARG A 129 -8.86 -12.77 16.96
CA ARG A 129 -9.37 -14.14 17.10
C ARG A 129 -9.36 -14.53 18.59
N ASP A 130 -10.44 -15.15 19.05
CA ASP A 130 -10.55 -15.64 20.42
C ASP A 130 -9.61 -16.86 20.58
N GLY A 131 -8.94 -16.97 21.71
CA GLY A 131 -8.04 -18.08 22.06
C GLY A 131 -6.60 -17.63 22.40
N ASP A 132 -5.85 -18.54 23.04
CA ASP A 132 -4.44 -18.33 23.40
C ASP A 132 -3.55 -18.58 22.16
N LEU A 133 -2.97 -17.51 21.60
CA LEU A 133 -2.09 -17.54 20.43
C LEU A 133 -0.62 -17.58 20.88
N GLU A 134 0.07 -18.66 20.54
CA GLU A 134 1.52 -18.76 20.66
C GLU A 134 2.19 -18.62 19.29
N LEU A 135 3.06 -17.62 19.14
CA LEU A 135 3.86 -17.41 17.92
C LEU A 135 5.27 -17.95 18.13
N ARG A 136 5.75 -18.84 17.24
CA ARG A 136 7.10 -19.43 17.28
C ARG A 136 7.91 -19.05 16.07
N GLY A 137 9.06 -18.40 16.29
CA GLY A 137 10.02 -18.09 15.23
C GLY A 137 10.86 -19.30 14.82
N TYR A 138 11.13 -19.42 13.52
CA TYR A 138 11.99 -20.44 12.93
C TYR A 138 13.08 -19.81 12.07
N GLU A 139 14.26 -20.42 12.04
CA GLU A 139 15.40 -19.92 11.23
C GLU A 139 15.33 -20.37 9.76
N GLY A 140 14.50 -21.35 9.43
CA GLY A 140 14.38 -21.91 8.08
C GLY A 140 12.96 -22.38 7.75
N PHE A 141 12.65 -22.40 6.45
CA PHE A 141 11.35 -22.81 5.96
C PHE A 141 11.07 -24.29 6.22
N ARG A 142 12.03 -25.17 5.90
CA ARG A 142 11.87 -26.62 6.04
C ARG A 142 11.54 -27.04 7.49
N PRO A 143 12.32 -26.65 8.52
CA PRO A 143 12.00 -27.03 9.91
C PRO A 143 10.63 -26.51 10.35
N MET A 144 10.23 -25.32 9.90
CA MET A 144 8.91 -24.74 10.21
C MET A 144 7.78 -25.55 9.60
N LEU A 145 7.88 -25.91 8.32
CA LEU A 145 6.84 -26.66 7.62
C LEU A 145 6.79 -28.14 8.08
N GLU A 146 7.92 -28.76 8.39
CA GLU A 146 7.96 -30.07 9.01
C GLU A 146 7.28 -30.08 10.37
N ALA A 147 7.44 -29.02 11.17
CA ALA A 147 6.74 -28.87 12.45
C ALA A 147 5.21 -28.77 12.27
N VAL A 148 4.72 -28.18 11.16
CA VAL A 148 3.27 -28.21 10.81
C VAL A 148 2.85 -29.62 10.44
N ARG A 149 3.60 -30.30 9.57
CA ARG A 149 3.33 -31.69 9.16
C ARG A 149 3.26 -32.64 10.36
N ASP A 150 4.18 -32.49 11.29
CA ASP A 150 4.32 -33.35 12.48
C ASP A 150 3.36 -32.94 13.61
N GLY A 151 2.56 -31.88 13.45
CA GLY A 151 1.56 -31.42 14.42
C GLY A 151 2.13 -30.71 15.65
N VAL A 152 3.39 -30.26 15.58
CA VAL A 152 4.02 -29.39 16.60
C VAL A 152 3.51 -27.95 16.48
N LEU A 153 3.19 -27.54 15.25
CA LEU A 153 2.51 -26.31 14.92
C LEU A 153 1.14 -26.62 14.32
N ASP A 154 0.15 -25.82 14.65
CA ASP A 154 -1.16 -25.88 14.01
C ASP A 154 -1.13 -25.30 12.61
N GLU A 155 -0.41 -24.17 12.45
CA GLU A 155 -0.29 -23.44 11.20
C GLU A 155 1.09 -22.77 11.10
N ALA A 156 1.46 -22.37 9.88
CA ALA A 156 2.65 -21.54 9.64
C ALA A 156 2.36 -20.39 8.67
N VAL A 157 3.01 -19.25 8.89
CA VAL A 157 3.00 -18.10 7.98
C VAL A 157 4.22 -18.18 7.08
N LEU A 158 3.99 -18.57 5.83
CA LEU A 158 5.02 -18.85 4.82
C LEU A 158 5.07 -17.72 3.78
N PRO A 159 6.14 -16.92 3.69
CA PRO A 159 6.29 -15.93 2.63
C PRO A 159 6.51 -16.64 1.29
N ILE A 160 5.76 -16.22 0.26
CA ILE A 160 5.78 -16.87 -1.05
C ILE A 160 6.29 -15.97 -2.17
N GLU A 161 6.03 -14.67 -2.07
CA GLU A 161 6.50 -13.68 -3.02
C GLU A 161 6.55 -12.28 -2.41
N ASN A 162 7.41 -11.44 -2.96
CA ASN A 162 7.49 -10.02 -2.64
C ASN A 162 7.43 -9.21 -3.94
N THR A 163 6.70 -8.09 -3.94
CA THR A 163 6.47 -7.28 -5.14
C THR A 163 7.74 -6.69 -5.74
N THR A 164 8.81 -6.58 -4.96
CA THR A 164 10.10 -6.00 -5.40
C THR A 164 11.20 -7.05 -5.55
N ALA A 165 11.20 -8.10 -4.72
CA ALA A 165 12.22 -9.15 -4.73
C ALA A 165 11.80 -10.38 -5.54
N GLY A 166 10.53 -10.49 -5.94
CA GLY A 166 10.01 -11.62 -6.71
C GLY A 166 9.64 -12.83 -5.87
N SER A 167 9.60 -14.00 -6.51
CA SER A 167 9.17 -15.27 -5.92
C SER A 167 10.20 -15.85 -4.96
N ILE A 168 9.73 -16.42 -3.83
CA ILE A 168 10.57 -17.11 -2.85
C ILE A 168 10.58 -18.60 -3.19
N ASN A 169 11.55 -18.98 -3.97
CA ASN A 169 11.65 -20.29 -4.64
C ASN A 169 11.58 -21.48 -3.68
N GLU A 170 12.25 -21.41 -2.53
CA GLU A 170 12.29 -22.48 -1.53
C GLU A 170 10.88 -22.80 -0.98
N SER A 171 10.04 -21.77 -0.80
CA SER A 171 8.66 -21.96 -0.35
C SER A 171 7.85 -22.81 -1.32
N TYR A 172 8.00 -22.59 -2.62
CA TYR A 172 7.31 -23.38 -3.65
C TYR A 172 7.82 -24.82 -3.69
N ASP A 173 9.13 -25.02 -3.64
CA ASP A 173 9.74 -26.35 -3.69
C ASP A 173 9.27 -27.19 -2.48
N LEU A 174 9.19 -26.60 -1.28
CA LEU A 174 8.70 -27.26 -0.08
C LEU A 174 7.20 -27.55 -0.12
N LEU A 175 6.38 -26.64 -0.65
CA LEU A 175 4.94 -26.87 -0.84
C LEU A 175 4.67 -28.00 -1.83
N ALA A 176 5.53 -28.22 -2.81
CA ALA A 176 5.40 -29.35 -3.73
C ALA A 176 5.85 -30.68 -3.13
N GLU A 177 6.79 -30.63 -2.18
CA GLU A 177 7.38 -31.81 -1.53
C GLU A 177 6.55 -32.31 -0.34
N LEU A 178 6.15 -31.38 0.53
CA LEU A 178 5.42 -31.71 1.75
C LEU A 178 3.92 -31.78 1.50
N ASP A 179 3.26 -32.73 2.18
CA ASP A 179 1.79 -32.88 2.11
C ASP A 179 1.11 -31.90 3.06
N LEU A 180 1.09 -30.62 2.66
CA LEU A 180 0.53 -29.51 3.40
C LEU A 180 -0.45 -28.74 2.52
N HIS A 181 -1.34 -28.00 3.15
CA HIS A 181 -2.42 -27.26 2.50
C HIS A 181 -2.36 -25.76 2.78
N LEU A 182 -2.72 -24.97 1.76
CA LEU A 182 -2.90 -23.54 1.87
C LEU A 182 -4.32 -23.23 2.33
N VAL A 183 -4.45 -22.59 3.50
CA VAL A 183 -5.75 -22.30 4.13
C VAL A 183 -6.05 -20.82 4.25
N GLY A 184 -5.14 -19.96 3.83
CA GLY A 184 -5.29 -18.51 3.86
C GLY A 184 -4.13 -17.79 3.18
N GLU A 185 -4.30 -16.51 2.93
CA GLU A 185 -3.22 -15.62 2.49
C GLU A 185 -3.19 -14.33 3.32
N VAL A 186 -2.02 -13.73 3.43
CA VAL A 186 -1.78 -12.44 4.06
C VAL A 186 -0.90 -11.59 3.15
N ILE A 187 -1.35 -10.39 2.83
CA ILE A 187 -0.55 -9.40 2.09
C ILE A 187 0.01 -8.40 3.11
N GLN A 188 1.30 -8.50 3.41
CA GLN A 188 1.98 -7.67 4.41
C GLN A 188 2.74 -6.53 3.75
N PRO A 189 2.43 -5.26 4.06
CA PRO A 189 3.25 -4.13 3.62
C PRO A 189 4.62 -4.18 4.27
N VAL A 190 5.65 -3.87 3.49
CA VAL A 190 7.04 -3.81 3.93
C VAL A 190 7.48 -2.36 3.91
N VAL A 191 7.69 -1.80 5.09
CA VAL A 191 8.21 -0.44 5.27
C VAL A 191 9.55 -0.54 5.99
N HIS A 192 10.61 -0.14 5.31
CA HIS A 192 11.95 -0.13 5.88
C HIS A 192 12.22 1.19 6.62
N CYS A 193 12.72 1.04 7.84
CA CYS A 193 13.14 2.15 8.69
C CYS A 193 14.62 2.04 9.00
N LEU A 194 15.32 3.17 9.08
CA LEU A 194 16.63 3.25 9.66
C LEU A 194 16.47 3.41 11.17
N ILE A 195 17.09 2.53 11.93
CA ILE A 195 16.98 2.42 13.39
C ILE A 195 18.36 2.63 13.99
N GLY A 196 18.47 3.53 14.95
CA GLY A 196 19.72 3.81 15.67
C GLY A 196 19.59 3.52 17.15
N LEU A 197 20.65 3.78 17.91
CA LEU A 197 20.64 3.69 19.38
C LEU A 197 20.13 4.97 20.04
N GLU A 198 20.37 6.11 19.43
CA GLU A 198 20.00 7.45 19.93
C GLU A 198 19.19 8.19 18.87
N ALA A 199 18.19 8.97 19.28
CA ALA A 199 17.27 9.65 18.38
C ALA A 199 17.90 10.74 17.51
N ASP A 200 18.90 11.43 18.04
CA ASP A 200 19.47 12.66 17.46
C ASP A 200 20.84 12.43 16.78
N VAL A 201 21.16 11.19 16.39
CA VAL A 201 22.39 10.88 15.66
C VAL A 201 22.32 11.45 14.24
N PRO A 202 23.23 12.38 13.86
CA PRO A 202 23.30 12.86 12.50
C PRO A 202 23.67 11.71 11.55
N LEU A 203 22.94 11.57 10.42
CA LEU A 203 23.20 10.49 9.47
C LEU A 203 24.65 10.43 8.96
N GLY A 204 25.31 11.59 8.86
CA GLY A 204 26.73 11.66 8.47
C GLY A 204 27.73 11.11 9.50
N HIS A 205 27.29 10.79 10.72
CA HIS A 205 28.11 10.16 11.75
C HIS A 205 27.97 8.63 11.78
N LEU A 206 27.06 8.09 10.98
CA LEU A 206 26.91 6.64 10.87
C LEU A 206 28.08 6.03 10.09
N GLU A 207 28.77 5.09 10.71
CA GLU A 207 29.90 4.37 10.12
C GLU A 207 29.51 2.97 9.61
N ARG A 208 28.39 2.40 10.15
CA ARG A 208 27.97 1.05 9.82
C ARG A 208 26.45 0.92 9.80
N ILE A 209 25.91 0.29 8.73
CA ILE A 209 24.51 -0.09 8.64
C ILE A 209 24.40 -1.59 8.40
N VAL A 210 23.56 -2.25 9.18
CA VAL A 210 23.41 -3.70 9.19
C VAL A 210 21.96 -4.07 8.83
N SER A 211 21.75 -5.01 7.90
CA SER A 211 20.42 -5.59 7.64
C SER A 211 20.51 -6.84 6.76
N HIS A 212 19.34 -7.47 6.54
CA HIS A 212 19.22 -8.56 5.58
C HIS A 212 19.54 -8.09 4.14
N PRO A 213 20.23 -8.91 3.30
CA PRO A 213 20.62 -8.52 1.95
C PRO A 213 19.50 -7.96 1.09
N VAL A 214 18.30 -8.55 1.16
CA VAL A 214 17.12 -8.08 0.41
C VAL A 214 16.71 -6.67 0.86
N ALA A 215 16.68 -6.38 2.16
CA ALA A 215 16.34 -5.06 2.68
C ALA A 215 17.39 -4.01 2.29
N LEU A 216 18.67 -4.37 2.31
CA LEU A 216 19.76 -3.51 1.84
C LEU A 216 19.61 -3.18 0.35
N ALA A 217 19.29 -4.17 -0.48
CA ALA A 217 19.06 -3.98 -1.91
C ALA A 217 17.83 -3.09 -2.20
N GLN A 218 16.79 -3.21 -1.39
CA GLN A 218 15.56 -2.40 -1.49
C GLN A 218 15.73 -0.95 -1.01
N CYS A 219 16.85 -0.62 -0.34
CA CYS A 219 17.19 0.72 0.16
C CYS A 219 18.45 1.29 -0.52
N HIS A 220 18.76 0.82 -1.73
CA HIS A 220 20.02 1.15 -2.42
C HIS A 220 20.21 2.66 -2.63
N THR A 221 19.18 3.36 -3.05
CA THR A 221 19.22 4.81 -3.29
C THR A 221 19.52 5.57 -2.00
N PHE A 222 18.84 5.22 -0.91
CA PHE A 222 19.07 5.83 0.40
C PHE A 222 20.50 5.58 0.89
N LEU A 223 20.96 4.33 0.81
CA LEU A 223 22.32 3.94 1.23
C LEU A 223 23.40 4.62 0.39
N GLY A 224 23.17 4.80 -0.91
CA GLY A 224 24.07 5.54 -1.80
C GLY A 224 24.24 7.02 -1.43
N GLY A 225 23.28 7.60 -0.70
CA GLY A 225 23.33 8.96 -0.16
C GLY A 225 24.17 9.10 1.13
N LEU A 226 24.73 8.00 1.67
CA LEU A 226 25.54 7.98 2.90
C LEU A 226 27.01 7.61 2.60
N PRO A 227 27.78 8.52 1.99
CA PRO A 227 29.17 8.23 1.63
C PRO A 227 30.02 8.00 2.88
N GLY A 228 30.79 6.91 2.88
CA GLY A 228 31.66 6.51 3.99
C GLY A 228 31.01 5.55 4.99
N CYS A 229 29.71 5.29 4.90
CA CYS A 229 29.04 4.30 5.74
C CYS A 229 29.23 2.89 5.18
N ARG A 230 29.71 1.95 6.01
CA ARG A 230 29.87 0.54 5.65
C ARG A 230 28.53 -0.17 5.76
N VAL A 231 28.10 -0.79 4.67
CA VAL A 231 26.90 -1.61 4.63
C VAL A 231 27.27 -3.08 4.83
N GLU A 232 26.64 -3.75 5.79
CA GLU A 232 26.93 -5.13 6.17
C GLU A 232 25.68 -6.00 6.15
N ALA A 233 25.80 -7.14 5.47
CA ALA A 233 24.71 -8.13 5.40
C ALA A 233 24.58 -8.89 6.73
N PHE A 234 23.33 -9.10 7.16
CA PHE A 234 22.99 -9.90 8.32
C PHE A 234 21.84 -10.89 7.99
N ARG A 235 21.65 -11.90 8.82
CA ARG A 235 20.72 -12.99 8.50
C ARG A 235 19.23 -12.61 8.56
N ASP A 236 18.86 -11.63 9.42
CA ASP A 236 17.48 -11.19 9.62
C ASP A 236 17.45 -9.70 9.94
N THR A 237 16.39 -8.98 9.51
CA THR A 237 16.24 -7.54 9.73
C THR A 237 16.00 -7.19 11.20
N ALA A 238 15.16 -7.95 11.91
CA ALA A 238 14.87 -7.72 13.33
C ALA A 238 16.06 -8.10 14.22
N GLU A 239 16.80 -9.14 13.85
CA GLU A 239 18.05 -9.48 14.53
C GLU A 239 19.15 -8.46 14.32
N ALA A 240 19.19 -7.79 13.17
CA ALA A 240 20.11 -6.67 12.94
C ALA A 240 19.87 -5.54 13.95
N VAL A 241 18.61 -5.27 14.34
CA VAL A 241 18.28 -4.33 15.41
C VAL A 241 18.82 -4.80 16.75
N SER A 242 18.68 -6.08 17.06
CA SER A 242 19.22 -6.68 18.29
C SER A 242 20.77 -6.61 18.32
N LYS A 243 21.40 -6.77 17.16
CA LYS A 243 22.85 -6.71 16.98
C LYS A 243 23.39 -5.33 17.34
N ILE A 244 22.82 -4.25 16.76
CA ILE A 244 23.27 -2.88 17.07
C ILE A 244 23.00 -2.53 18.54
N ALA A 245 21.87 -2.98 19.10
CA ALA A 245 21.59 -2.81 20.53
C ALA A 245 22.66 -3.46 21.43
N SER A 246 23.10 -4.67 21.07
CA SER A 246 24.14 -5.40 21.80
C SER A 246 25.51 -4.78 21.61
N ASP A 247 25.84 -4.24 20.44
CA ASP A 247 27.13 -3.59 20.16
C ASP A 247 27.27 -2.27 20.92
N GLY A 248 26.18 -1.56 21.19
CA GLY A 248 26.16 -0.33 21.97
C GLY A 248 26.91 0.86 21.36
N ASP A 249 27.23 0.80 20.06
CA ASP A 249 27.95 1.88 19.35
C ASP A 249 26.94 2.79 18.61
N PRO A 250 26.76 4.07 19.03
CA PRO A 250 25.79 4.99 18.41
C PRO A 250 26.09 5.33 16.94
N ARG A 251 27.29 5.00 16.43
CA ARG A 251 27.66 5.16 15.02
C ARG A 251 27.13 4.01 14.13
N GLN A 252 26.42 3.06 14.72
CA GLN A 252 25.79 1.96 14.00
C GLN A 252 24.28 2.16 13.88
N ALA A 253 23.72 1.67 12.78
CA ALA A 253 22.28 1.64 12.54
C ALA A 253 21.87 0.30 11.91
N ALA A 254 20.58 -0.03 12.02
CA ALA A 254 19.99 -1.18 11.35
C ALA A 254 18.85 -0.73 10.42
N ILE A 255 18.63 -1.49 9.33
CA ILE A 255 17.42 -1.34 8.52
C ILE A 255 16.47 -2.48 8.88
N ALA A 256 15.31 -2.11 9.41
CA ALA A 256 14.26 -3.06 9.79
C ALA A 256 12.87 -2.40 9.78
N SER A 257 11.85 -3.15 10.26
CA SER A 257 10.51 -2.63 10.47
C SER A 257 10.44 -1.69 11.70
N GLU A 258 9.48 -0.78 11.74
CA GLU A 258 9.20 0.04 12.93
C GLU A 258 8.81 -0.82 14.14
N GLU A 259 8.15 -1.96 13.92
CA GLU A 259 7.80 -2.91 14.97
C GLU A 259 9.06 -3.51 15.63
N ALA A 260 10.09 -3.84 14.85
CA ALA A 260 11.37 -4.32 15.39
C ALA A 260 12.04 -3.27 16.28
N ALA A 261 11.99 -1.99 15.88
CA ALA A 261 12.47 -0.87 16.69
C ALA A 261 11.69 -0.76 18.01
N ARG A 262 10.36 -0.79 17.93
CA ARG A 262 9.46 -0.68 19.09
C ARG A 262 9.70 -1.79 20.11
N LEU A 263 9.84 -3.04 19.65
CA LEU A 263 10.08 -4.19 20.52
C LEU A 263 11.42 -4.11 21.27
N ARG A 264 12.40 -3.42 20.71
CA ARG A 264 13.71 -3.21 21.33
C ARG A 264 13.87 -1.85 22.03
N GLY A 265 12.82 -1.00 21.99
CA GLY A 265 12.86 0.33 22.58
C GLY A 265 13.86 1.28 21.89
N LEU A 266 14.18 1.04 20.62
CA LEU A 266 15.14 1.83 19.87
C LEU A 266 14.46 2.90 19.00
N PRO A 267 15.08 4.08 18.83
CA PRO A 267 14.51 5.15 18.03
C PRO A 267 14.62 4.87 16.52
N VAL A 268 13.58 5.28 15.79
CA VAL A 268 13.57 5.30 14.33
C VAL A 268 14.14 6.63 13.84
N LEU A 269 15.31 6.59 13.20
CA LEU A 269 15.99 7.76 12.64
C LEU A 269 15.34 8.24 11.35
N ARG A 270 14.89 7.31 10.47
CA ARG A 270 14.18 7.60 9.22
C ARG A 270 13.18 6.49 8.91
N ARG A 271 12.02 6.87 8.37
CA ARG A 271 10.96 5.96 7.94
C ARG A 271 10.84 5.95 6.43
N GLY A 272 10.45 4.80 5.87
CA GLY A 272 10.10 4.68 4.45
C GLY A 272 11.30 4.91 3.53
N ILE A 273 12.46 4.35 3.89
CA ILE A 273 13.72 4.52 3.17
C ILE A 273 13.90 3.58 1.96
N GLN A 274 12.91 2.71 1.71
CA GLN A 274 12.92 1.81 0.54
C GLN A 274 12.75 2.59 -0.77
N ASP A 275 13.39 2.11 -1.83
CA ASP A 275 13.37 2.72 -3.16
C ASP A 275 11.97 2.69 -3.79
N GLN A 276 11.23 1.60 -3.57
CA GLN A 276 9.85 1.45 -4.05
C GLN A 276 8.86 1.58 -2.89
N ARG A 277 7.91 2.52 -3.01
CA ARG A 277 6.90 2.76 -1.96
C ARG A 277 5.91 1.61 -1.82
N GLU A 278 5.54 0.99 -2.93
CA GLU A 278 4.63 -0.14 -3.00
C GLU A 278 5.40 -1.45 -2.87
N ASN A 279 5.80 -1.77 -1.65
CA ASN A 279 6.52 -2.99 -1.31
C ASN A 279 5.64 -3.86 -0.41
N TYR A 280 5.21 -5.02 -0.93
CA TYR A 280 4.35 -5.97 -0.23
C TYR A 280 4.94 -7.36 -0.31
N THR A 281 4.82 -8.11 0.79
CA THR A 281 5.10 -9.54 0.80
C THR A 281 3.79 -10.31 0.92
N ARG A 282 3.53 -11.19 -0.02
CA ARG A 282 2.42 -12.15 0.05
C ARG A 282 2.88 -13.38 0.82
N MET A 283 2.11 -13.75 1.83
CA MET A 283 2.36 -14.88 2.69
C MET A 283 1.17 -15.82 2.68
N MET A 284 1.42 -17.11 2.73
CA MET A 284 0.39 -18.14 2.80
C MET A 284 0.29 -18.65 4.23
N ILE A 285 -0.94 -18.94 4.66
CA ILE A 285 -1.19 -19.71 5.87
C ILE A 285 -1.21 -21.18 5.46
N VAL A 286 -0.29 -21.92 6.04
CA VAL A 286 -0.06 -23.34 5.74
C VAL A 286 -0.54 -24.17 6.93
N ALA A 287 -1.33 -25.20 6.67
CA ALA A 287 -1.84 -26.14 7.66
C ALA A 287 -1.66 -27.59 7.20
N ARG A 288 -1.75 -28.52 8.13
CA ARG A 288 -1.70 -29.96 7.86
C ARG A 288 -2.96 -30.45 7.14
N GLU A 289 -4.12 -29.90 7.50
CA GLU A 289 -5.40 -30.30 6.95
C GLU A 289 -5.96 -29.23 6.01
N ALA A 290 -6.57 -29.69 4.92
CA ALA A 290 -7.27 -28.80 3.99
C ALA A 290 -8.50 -28.19 4.67
N ARG A 291 -8.72 -26.91 4.45
CA ARG A 291 -9.94 -26.19 4.85
C ARG A 291 -10.53 -25.54 3.62
N MET A 292 -11.81 -25.73 3.42
CA MET A 292 -12.52 -25.08 2.32
C MET A 292 -13.35 -23.92 2.89
N PRO A 293 -13.17 -22.70 2.41
CA PRO A 293 -14.03 -21.59 2.80
C PRO A 293 -15.48 -21.84 2.33
N ASP A 294 -16.42 -21.07 2.82
CA ASP A 294 -17.76 -21.06 2.24
C ASP A 294 -17.69 -20.60 0.77
N VAL A 295 -18.44 -21.25 -0.13
CA VAL A 295 -18.41 -21.00 -1.58
C VAL A 295 -18.63 -19.55 -1.98
N ARG A 296 -19.16 -18.75 -1.10
CA ARG A 296 -19.53 -17.33 -1.25
C ARG A 296 -18.42 -16.37 -0.89
N VAL A 297 -17.45 -16.83 -0.12
CA VAL A 297 -16.30 -16.02 0.22
C VAL A 297 -15.44 -15.92 -1.04
N PRO A 298 -15.15 -14.71 -1.54
CA PRO A 298 -14.22 -14.55 -2.63
C PRO A 298 -12.93 -15.27 -2.32
N SER A 299 -12.61 -16.25 -3.14
CA SER A 299 -11.54 -17.19 -2.86
C SER A 299 -10.55 -17.27 -4.01
N LYS A 300 -9.39 -17.78 -3.71
CA LYS A 300 -8.38 -18.21 -4.68
C LYS A 300 -8.15 -19.69 -4.54
N VAL A 301 -7.82 -20.30 -5.65
CA VAL A 301 -7.34 -21.68 -5.71
C VAL A 301 -5.88 -21.65 -6.14
N SER A 302 -5.01 -22.30 -5.36
CA SER A 302 -3.62 -22.51 -5.72
C SER A 302 -3.38 -23.98 -6.05
N LEU A 303 -2.67 -24.20 -7.15
CA LEU A 303 -2.31 -25.54 -7.58
C LEU A 303 -0.87 -25.63 -8.07
N VAL A 304 -0.31 -26.82 -8.02
CA VAL A 304 0.96 -27.18 -8.65
C VAL A 304 0.70 -28.28 -9.66
N PHE A 305 1.24 -28.10 -10.86
CA PHE A 305 1.09 -29.08 -11.93
C PHE A 305 2.36 -29.24 -12.76
N ALA A 306 2.41 -30.30 -13.55
CA ALA A 306 3.40 -30.50 -14.60
C ALA A 306 2.69 -30.89 -15.89
N THR A 307 3.20 -30.44 -17.02
CA THR A 307 2.70 -30.83 -18.34
C THR A 307 3.59 -31.92 -18.94
N ARG A 308 3.07 -32.65 -19.93
CA ARG A 308 3.89 -33.49 -20.77
C ARG A 308 4.90 -32.62 -21.53
N HIS A 309 6.09 -33.16 -21.80
CA HIS A 309 7.12 -32.44 -22.57
C HIS A 309 6.79 -32.45 -24.06
N GLU A 310 5.73 -31.75 -24.44
CA GLU A 310 5.18 -31.69 -25.79
C GLU A 310 4.93 -30.25 -26.24
N ARG A 311 4.97 -30.03 -27.55
CA ARG A 311 4.67 -28.69 -28.10
C ARG A 311 3.25 -28.27 -27.75
N GLY A 312 3.10 -27.08 -27.15
CA GLY A 312 1.81 -26.50 -26.81
C GLY A 312 1.12 -27.09 -25.58
N ALA A 313 1.71 -28.06 -24.85
CA ALA A 313 1.08 -28.68 -23.69
C ALA A 313 0.65 -27.67 -22.63
N LEU A 314 1.54 -26.75 -22.24
CA LEU A 314 1.21 -25.68 -21.30
C LEU A 314 0.08 -24.77 -21.83
N ALA A 315 0.13 -24.42 -23.11
CA ALA A 315 -0.88 -23.54 -23.72
C ALA A 315 -2.27 -24.20 -23.72
N ARG A 316 -2.37 -25.51 -24.03
CA ARG A 316 -3.63 -26.26 -23.98
C ARG A 316 -4.19 -26.31 -22.56
N ALA A 317 -3.35 -26.60 -21.57
CA ALA A 317 -3.76 -26.62 -20.18
C ALA A 317 -4.32 -25.27 -19.74
N ILE A 318 -3.61 -24.15 -19.99
CA ILE A 318 -4.07 -22.80 -19.63
C ILE A 318 -5.35 -22.41 -20.40
N ALA A 319 -5.50 -22.84 -21.66
CA ALA A 319 -6.69 -22.53 -22.47
C ALA A 319 -7.98 -23.10 -21.85
N ILE A 320 -7.91 -24.22 -21.12
CA ILE A 320 -9.06 -24.79 -20.41
C ILE A 320 -9.55 -23.83 -19.31
N LEU A 321 -8.63 -23.28 -18.51
CA LEU A 321 -8.98 -22.33 -17.45
C LEU A 321 -9.51 -21.01 -18.04
N ALA A 322 -8.94 -20.57 -19.16
CA ALA A 322 -9.40 -19.39 -19.86
C ALA A 322 -10.81 -19.58 -20.46
N ALA A 323 -11.11 -20.77 -20.99
CA ALA A 323 -12.44 -21.10 -21.52
C ALA A 323 -13.52 -21.17 -20.42
N ALA A 324 -13.12 -21.47 -19.19
CA ALA A 324 -13.97 -21.40 -17.99
C ALA A 324 -14.01 -20.00 -17.35
N GLU A 325 -13.50 -18.97 -18.04
CA GLU A 325 -13.46 -17.56 -17.59
C GLU A 325 -12.76 -17.36 -16.22
N LEU A 326 -11.85 -18.28 -15.83
CA LEU A 326 -11.12 -18.19 -14.57
C LEU A 326 -9.96 -17.19 -14.69
N ASN A 327 -9.96 -16.17 -13.82
CA ASN A 327 -8.93 -15.14 -13.79
C ASN A 327 -7.66 -15.64 -13.10
N LEU A 328 -6.59 -15.87 -13.88
CA LEU A 328 -5.29 -16.26 -13.37
C LEU A 328 -4.62 -15.07 -12.67
N THR A 329 -4.19 -15.27 -11.43
CA THR A 329 -3.52 -14.24 -10.63
C THR A 329 -2.02 -14.50 -10.46
N LYS A 330 -1.57 -15.74 -10.72
CA LYS A 330 -0.16 -16.12 -10.69
C LYS A 330 0.10 -17.29 -11.63
N LEU A 331 1.28 -17.28 -12.24
CA LEU A 331 1.86 -18.42 -12.94
C LEU A 331 3.39 -18.37 -12.77
N GLU A 332 3.94 -19.37 -12.11
CA GLU A 332 5.38 -19.48 -11.84
C GLU A 332 5.90 -20.83 -12.34
N SER A 333 7.01 -20.86 -13.03
CA SER A 333 7.65 -22.10 -13.47
C SER A 333 8.91 -22.41 -12.65
N ARG A 334 9.02 -23.64 -12.16
CA ARG A 334 10.17 -24.10 -11.38
C ARG A 334 10.78 -25.36 -11.98
N PRO A 335 12.10 -25.44 -12.16
CA PRO A 335 12.76 -26.68 -12.56
C PRO A 335 12.46 -27.77 -11.54
N ARG A 336 12.21 -29.00 -12.04
CA ARG A 336 11.98 -30.16 -11.17
C ARG A 336 13.32 -30.72 -10.69
N PRO A 337 13.57 -30.80 -9.37
CA PRO A 337 14.77 -31.42 -8.85
C PRO A 337 14.90 -32.89 -9.35
N GLY A 338 16.09 -33.28 -9.80
CA GLY A 338 16.36 -34.63 -10.29
C GLY A 338 15.85 -34.95 -11.71
N SER A 339 15.15 -34.04 -12.37
CA SER A 339 14.66 -34.21 -13.76
C SER A 339 15.05 -33.00 -14.61
N PRO A 340 16.25 -33.00 -15.24
CA PRO A 340 16.72 -31.88 -16.07
C PRO A 340 15.69 -31.53 -17.17
N TRP A 341 15.39 -30.22 -17.29
CA TRP A 341 14.48 -29.67 -18.29
C TRP A 341 12.99 -30.01 -18.12
N GLU A 342 12.60 -30.69 -17.02
CA GLU A 342 11.22 -30.80 -16.59
C GLU A 342 10.87 -29.68 -15.62
N TYR A 343 9.65 -29.14 -15.74
CA TYR A 343 9.18 -28.02 -14.96
C TYR A 343 7.92 -28.38 -14.18
N ARG A 344 7.82 -27.86 -12.96
CA ARG A 344 6.56 -27.72 -12.23
C ARG A 344 6.08 -26.31 -12.39
N PHE A 345 4.78 -26.14 -12.52
CA PHE A 345 4.11 -24.84 -12.60
C PHE A 345 3.25 -24.67 -11.38
N TYR A 346 3.37 -23.49 -10.76
CA TYR A 346 2.50 -23.03 -9.69
C TYR A 346 1.56 -22.00 -10.27
N LEU A 347 0.27 -22.20 -10.02
CA LEU A 347 -0.76 -21.38 -10.61
C LEU A 347 -1.80 -21.04 -9.55
N ASP A 348 -2.17 -19.75 -9.48
CA ASP A 348 -3.27 -19.27 -8.68
C ASP A 348 -4.33 -18.66 -9.60
N PHE A 349 -5.59 -18.93 -9.31
CA PHE A 349 -6.70 -18.27 -9.97
C PHE A 349 -7.80 -17.88 -8.97
N GLN A 350 -8.59 -16.89 -9.34
CA GLN A 350 -9.79 -16.48 -8.60
C GLN A 350 -10.91 -17.48 -8.89
N GLY A 351 -11.48 -18.04 -7.84
CA GLY A 351 -12.54 -19.04 -7.93
C GLY A 351 -12.63 -19.86 -6.66
N HIS A 352 -13.62 -20.74 -6.60
CA HIS A 352 -13.89 -21.59 -5.44
C HIS A 352 -14.10 -23.03 -5.88
N LEU A 353 -13.46 -24.02 -5.24
CA LEU A 353 -13.55 -25.44 -5.59
C LEU A 353 -14.96 -26.03 -5.48
N GLY A 354 -15.85 -25.41 -4.71
CA GLY A 354 -17.25 -25.80 -4.60
C GLY A 354 -18.15 -25.30 -5.73
N MET A 355 -17.62 -24.54 -6.70
CA MET A 355 -18.36 -24.09 -7.88
C MET A 355 -18.26 -25.14 -8.97
N PRO A 356 -19.40 -25.60 -9.55
CA PRO A 356 -19.40 -26.67 -10.57
C PRO A 356 -18.48 -26.36 -11.77
N GLU A 357 -18.51 -25.13 -12.27
CA GLU A 357 -17.68 -24.68 -13.39
C GLU A 357 -16.17 -24.75 -13.10
N VAL A 358 -15.76 -24.55 -11.85
CA VAL A 358 -14.35 -24.69 -11.42
C VAL A 358 -13.98 -26.16 -11.32
N ALA A 359 -14.88 -27.01 -10.80
CA ALA A 359 -14.65 -28.45 -10.70
C ALA A 359 -14.51 -29.09 -12.08
N ASP A 360 -15.42 -28.76 -13.02
CA ASP A 360 -15.40 -29.25 -14.41
C ASP A 360 -14.10 -28.78 -15.13
N ALA A 361 -13.72 -27.53 -14.95
CA ALA A 361 -12.49 -26.99 -15.51
C ALA A 361 -11.23 -27.71 -14.98
N LEU A 362 -11.17 -28.01 -13.68
CA LEU A 362 -10.05 -28.72 -13.08
C LEU A 362 -9.99 -30.20 -13.51
N GLU A 363 -11.14 -30.86 -13.70
CA GLU A 363 -11.17 -32.20 -14.24
C GLU A 363 -10.63 -32.23 -15.68
N ALA A 364 -11.09 -31.31 -16.52
CA ALA A 364 -10.56 -31.15 -17.88
C ALA A 364 -9.07 -30.79 -17.88
N PHE A 365 -8.64 -29.88 -16.98
CA PHE A 365 -7.24 -29.48 -16.84
C PHE A 365 -6.34 -30.65 -16.44
N ALA A 366 -6.83 -31.57 -15.61
CA ALA A 366 -6.10 -32.77 -15.19
C ALA A 366 -5.77 -33.67 -16.38
N THR A 367 -6.61 -33.71 -17.45
CA THR A 367 -6.34 -34.53 -18.63
C THR A 367 -5.14 -34.05 -19.47
N GLU A 368 -4.85 -32.74 -19.44
CA GLU A 368 -3.73 -32.11 -20.16
C GLU A 368 -2.44 -32.04 -19.32
N THR A 369 -2.49 -32.48 -18.05
CA THR A 369 -1.34 -32.46 -17.14
C THR A 369 -0.80 -33.86 -16.90
N SER A 370 0.52 -33.97 -16.63
CA SER A 370 1.14 -35.23 -16.19
C SER A 370 1.13 -35.37 -14.66
N PHE A 371 0.95 -34.27 -13.97
CA PHE A 371 0.81 -34.19 -12.53
C PHE A 371 -0.05 -32.95 -12.18
N LEU A 372 -0.99 -33.11 -11.27
CA LEU A 372 -1.81 -32.03 -10.74
C LEU A 372 -2.04 -32.25 -9.24
N ARG A 373 -1.79 -31.23 -8.45
CA ARG A 373 -2.16 -31.18 -7.03
C ARG A 373 -2.74 -29.82 -6.70
N VAL A 374 -3.91 -29.81 -6.11
CA VAL A 374 -4.51 -28.61 -5.52
C VAL A 374 -3.85 -28.38 -4.17
N LEU A 375 -3.19 -27.25 -4.00
CA LEU A 375 -2.53 -26.87 -2.75
C LEU A 375 -3.54 -26.32 -1.74
N GLY A 376 -4.60 -25.65 -2.22
CA GLY A 376 -5.66 -25.15 -1.35
C GLY A 376 -6.65 -24.25 -2.08
N CYS A 377 -7.79 -24.05 -1.41
CA CYS A 377 -8.80 -23.04 -1.71
C CYS A 377 -8.98 -22.20 -0.44
N TYR A 378 -8.77 -20.91 -0.53
CA TYR A 378 -8.71 -20.04 0.64
C TYR A 378 -9.29 -18.64 0.32
N PRO A 379 -9.76 -17.89 1.36
CA PRO A 379 -10.25 -16.52 1.19
C PRO A 379 -9.19 -15.62 0.54
N ALA A 380 -9.56 -14.93 -0.53
CA ALA A 380 -8.69 -13.96 -1.20
C ALA A 380 -8.52 -12.70 -0.36
N GLN A 381 -7.30 -12.18 -0.24
CA GLN A 381 -7.05 -10.84 0.29
C GLN A 381 -6.88 -9.80 -0.82
N THR A 382 -7.35 -8.58 -0.57
CA THR A 382 -7.13 -7.43 -1.45
C THR A 382 -5.97 -6.57 -0.95
N LEU A 383 -5.31 -5.83 -1.86
CA LEU A 383 -4.28 -4.86 -1.48
C LEU A 383 -4.81 -3.75 -0.56
N GLN A 384 -6.10 -3.41 -0.66
CA GLN A 384 -6.74 -2.41 0.20
C GLN A 384 -6.83 -2.89 1.65
N GLU A 385 -7.10 -4.17 1.88
CA GLU A 385 -7.08 -4.78 3.22
C GLU A 385 -5.66 -4.87 3.79
N ALA A 386 -4.66 -4.94 2.92
CA ALA A 386 -3.25 -4.99 3.31
C ALA A 386 -2.69 -3.63 3.78
N GLN A 387 -3.26 -2.52 3.32
CA GLN A 387 -2.78 -1.20 3.72
C GLN A 387 -3.04 -0.99 5.22
N PRO A 388 -2.02 -0.60 6.00
CA PRO A 388 -2.26 -0.20 7.37
C PRO A 388 -3.29 0.93 7.35
N ALA A 389 -4.25 0.89 8.29
CA ALA A 389 -5.16 2.00 8.50
C ALA A 389 -4.30 3.26 8.55
N ARG A 390 -4.50 4.17 7.59
CA ARG A 390 -3.74 5.43 7.56
C ARG A 390 -3.86 6.02 8.96
N PRO A 391 -2.74 6.36 9.64
CA PRO A 391 -2.84 7.01 10.93
C PRO A 391 -3.83 8.15 10.73
N ARG A 392 -4.85 8.22 11.60
CA ARG A 392 -5.79 9.34 11.61
C ARG A 392 -4.94 10.58 11.47
N ARG A 393 -5.12 11.32 10.37
CA ARG A 393 -4.60 12.67 10.31
C ARG A 393 -5.19 13.32 11.57
N VAL A 394 -4.34 13.52 12.57
CA VAL A 394 -4.70 14.45 13.64
C VAL A 394 -4.94 15.72 12.86
N ALA A 395 -6.21 16.15 12.80
CA ALA A 395 -6.51 17.46 12.27
C ALA A 395 -5.74 18.40 13.21
N LEU A 396 -4.58 18.85 12.74
CA LEU A 396 -3.92 19.96 13.40
C LEU A 396 -4.99 21.06 13.43
N PRO A 397 -5.24 21.68 14.56
CA PRO A 397 -6.15 22.83 14.61
C PRO A 397 -5.72 23.75 13.47
N ALA A 398 -6.67 24.16 12.64
CA ALA A 398 -6.39 25.08 11.55
C ALA A 398 -5.53 26.21 12.12
N PRO A 399 -4.37 26.53 11.53
CA PRO A 399 -3.55 27.63 12.01
C PRO A 399 -4.48 28.82 12.10
N LYS A 400 -4.50 29.52 13.24
CA LYS A 400 -5.28 30.73 13.38
C LYS A 400 -4.92 31.62 12.21
N ALA A 401 -5.90 32.12 11.46
CA ALA A 401 -5.73 32.88 10.23
C ALA A 401 -4.70 34.03 10.34
N ASP A 402 -4.50 34.53 11.54
CA ASP A 402 -3.54 35.59 11.85
C ASP A 402 -2.08 35.15 11.94
N LEU A 403 -1.76 33.84 11.86
CA LEU A 403 -0.41 33.28 12.00
C LEU A 403 0.18 32.77 10.67
N VAL A 404 -0.59 32.78 9.57
CA VAL A 404 -0.05 32.43 8.26
C VAL A 404 0.61 33.67 7.68
N PRO A 405 1.94 33.69 7.48
CA PRO A 405 2.58 34.85 6.85
C PRO A 405 2.05 34.96 5.41
N LYS A 406 1.47 36.12 5.10
CA LYS A 406 1.03 36.44 3.75
C LYS A 406 2.24 36.83 2.91
N VAL A 407 2.48 36.11 1.83
CA VAL A 407 3.57 36.37 0.90
C VAL A 407 2.98 36.98 -0.39
N ARG A 408 3.39 38.21 -0.72
CA ARG A 408 2.98 38.81 -1.98
C ARG A 408 3.91 38.35 -3.11
N VAL A 409 3.31 37.79 -4.16
CA VAL A 409 4.01 37.34 -5.37
C VAL A 409 3.36 38.05 -6.57
N GLY A 410 3.96 39.14 -7.04
CA GLY A 410 3.31 40.01 -8.04
C GLY A 410 1.96 40.53 -7.55
N PRO A 411 0.87 40.37 -8.30
CA PRO A 411 -0.48 40.78 -7.91
C PRO A 411 -1.14 39.82 -6.87
N ILE A 412 -0.61 38.63 -6.66
CA ILE A 412 -1.21 37.59 -5.82
C ILE A 412 -0.69 37.67 -4.39
N VAL A 413 -1.55 37.38 -3.42
CA VAL A 413 -1.20 37.25 -2.00
C VAL A 413 -1.43 35.78 -1.56
N ILE A 414 -0.36 35.00 -1.50
CA ILE A 414 -0.42 33.61 -1.04
C ILE A 414 -0.64 33.59 0.48
N GLY A 415 -1.59 32.80 0.94
CA GLY A 415 -1.99 32.71 2.35
C GLY A 415 -3.28 33.44 2.69
N ASP A 416 -4.01 33.97 1.72
CA ASP A 416 -5.39 34.40 1.87
C ASP A 416 -6.37 33.21 1.86
N ALA A 417 -7.64 33.46 2.19
CA ALA A 417 -8.64 32.41 2.35
C ALA A 417 -9.02 31.69 1.05
N GLU A 418 -8.75 32.28 -0.10
CA GLU A 418 -9.04 31.68 -1.41
C GLU A 418 -7.79 31.02 -2.00
N PRO A 419 -7.92 29.80 -2.58
CA PRO A 419 -6.80 29.11 -3.18
C PRO A 419 -6.41 29.76 -4.51
N ASP A 420 -5.13 30.10 -4.67
CA ASP A 420 -4.57 30.59 -5.94
C ASP A 420 -4.56 29.46 -6.98
N LEU A 421 -5.00 29.76 -8.20
CA LEU A 421 -5.09 28.79 -9.29
C LEU A 421 -3.91 28.97 -10.27
N PHE A 422 -3.03 27.98 -10.32
CA PHE A 422 -1.96 27.91 -11.31
C PHE A 422 -2.31 26.87 -12.38
N ALA A 423 -2.30 27.29 -13.64
CA ALA A 423 -2.55 26.42 -14.79
C ALA A 423 -1.33 26.36 -15.71
N GLY A 424 -1.09 25.21 -16.32
CA GLY A 424 -0.03 25.04 -17.31
C GLY A 424 0.03 23.62 -17.84
N PRO A 425 0.48 23.42 -19.08
CA PRO A 425 0.64 22.10 -19.68
C PRO A 425 1.78 21.33 -19.03
N ARG A 426 1.68 20.00 -19.03
CA ARG A 426 2.71 19.11 -18.49
C ARG A 426 3.96 19.03 -19.37
N ASP A 427 3.84 19.36 -20.66
CA ASP A 427 4.93 19.34 -21.65
C ASP A 427 4.91 20.61 -22.52
N LEU A 428 5.97 21.42 -22.45
CA LEU A 428 6.19 22.60 -23.28
C LEU A 428 7.43 22.38 -24.14
N ALA A 429 7.24 21.79 -25.32
CA ALA A 429 8.35 21.47 -26.20
C ALA A 429 8.68 22.57 -27.20
N ARG A 430 7.80 23.57 -27.45
CA ARG A 430 7.94 24.56 -28.52
C ARG A 430 7.44 25.96 -28.11
N ALA A 431 8.03 27.01 -28.67
CA ALA A 431 7.67 28.41 -28.40
C ALA A 431 6.18 28.72 -28.64
N ARG A 432 5.55 28.12 -29.66
CA ARG A 432 4.11 28.30 -29.95
C ARG A 432 3.23 27.73 -28.85
N ASP A 433 3.68 26.67 -28.19
CA ASP A 433 2.92 25.96 -27.15
C ASP A 433 2.89 26.78 -25.86
N VAL A 434 3.94 27.59 -25.60
CA VAL A 434 4.04 28.51 -24.47
C VAL A 434 2.99 29.62 -24.54
N ARG A 435 2.83 30.22 -25.70
CA ARG A 435 1.83 31.32 -25.90
C ARG A 435 0.41 30.77 -25.77
N ALA A 436 0.14 29.63 -26.39
CA ALA A 436 -1.16 28.95 -26.30
C ALA A 436 -1.49 28.56 -24.87
N ALA A 437 -0.51 28.10 -24.11
CA ALA A 437 -0.68 27.75 -22.70
C ALA A 437 -1.02 28.96 -21.83
N ALA A 438 -0.34 30.07 -22.02
CA ALA A 438 -0.62 31.31 -21.30
C ALA A 438 -1.99 31.89 -21.67
N GLU A 439 -2.41 31.78 -22.95
CA GLU A 439 -3.75 32.17 -23.41
C GLU A 439 -4.84 31.31 -22.76
N GLN A 440 -4.61 30.00 -22.72
CA GLN A 440 -5.54 29.05 -22.09
C GLN A 440 -5.64 29.26 -20.57
N ALA A 441 -4.51 29.49 -19.89
CA ALA A 441 -4.49 29.79 -18.47
C ALA A 441 -5.28 31.07 -18.14
N ALA A 442 -5.04 32.13 -18.88
CA ALA A 442 -5.78 33.40 -18.73
C ALA A 442 -7.28 33.24 -19.04
N ALA A 443 -7.64 32.47 -20.07
CA ALA A 443 -9.04 32.19 -20.44
C ALA A 443 -9.78 31.35 -19.37
N LEU A 444 -9.06 30.55 -18.60
CA LEU A 444 -9.60 29.79 -17.46
C LEU A 444 -9.68 30.61 -16.17
N GLY A 445 -9.26 31.85 -16.17
CA GLY A 445 -9.23 32.69 -14.98
C GLY A 445 -8.14 32.32 -13.98
N ALA A 446 -7.03 31.71 -14.45
CA ALA A 446 -5.92 31.35 -13.58
C ALA A 446 -5.16 32.62 -13.13
N ASP A 447 -4.64 32.61 -11.90
CA ASP A 447 -3.82 33.67 -11.32
C ASP A 447 -2.36 33.57 -11.78
N GLY A 448 -1.92 32.39 -12.16
CA GLY A 448 -0.54 32.14 -12.58
C GLY A 448 -0.37 31.07 -13.63
N LEU A 449 0.82 31.08 -14.25
CA LEU A 449 1.28 30.10 -15.21
C LEU A 449 2.30 29.18 -14.54
N TRP A 450 2.01 27.87 -14.54
CA TRP A 450 2.93 26.83 -14.06
C TRP A 450 3.83 26.36 -15.21
N GLY A 451 5.12 26.67 -15.11
CA GLY A 451 6.12 26.12 -16.01
C GLY A 451 6.43 24.66 -15.64
N ALA A 452 5.97 23.72 -16.44
CA ALA A 452 6.28 22.30 -16.28
C ALA A 452 7.78 22.04 -16.21
N TYR A 453 8.16 20.88 -15.63
CA TYR A 453 9.55 20.47 -15.40
C TYR A 453 10.42 20.67 -16.66
N LEU A 454 11.22 21.73 -16.66
CA LEU A 454 12.19 22.02 -17.69
C LEU A 454 13.50 21.34 -17.28
N GLU A 455 13.90 20.27 -17.96
CA GLU A 455 15.27 19.73 -17.85
C GLU A 455 16.27 20.72 -18.45
N VAL A 456 16.42 21.87 -17.83
CA VAL A 456 17.15 23.04 -18.36
C VAL A 456 18.66 22.85 -18.33
N HIS A 457 19.19 21.92 -17.54
CA HIS A 457 20.64 21.75 -17.40
C HIS A 457 21.37 21.24 -18.64
N ARG A 458 20.67 20.81 -19.67
CA ARG A 458 21.32 20.13 -20.81
C ARG A 458 21.23 20.86 -22.15
N ARG A 459 20.48 21.97 -22.29
CA ARG A 459 20.32 22.62 -23.61
C ARG A 459 20.19 24.15 -23.53
N VAL A 460 20.81 24.83 -24.49
CA VAL A 460 20.66 26.29 -24.76
C VAL A 460 19.18 26.69 -24.97
N GLU A 461 18.38 25.78 -25.51
CA GLU A 461 16.94 25.94 -25.73
C GLU A 461 16.11 26.15 -24.44
N GLY A 462 16.57 25.62 -23.30
CA GLY A 462 15.84 25.77 -22.04
C GLY A 462 15.83 27.16 -21.48
N ARG A 463 16.91 27.92 -21.62
CA ARG A 463 16.94 29.36 -21.23
C ARG A 463 16.00 30.19 -22.09
N LEU A 464 16.00 29.97 -23.40
CA LEU A 464 15.09 30.61 -24.32
C LEU A 464 13.63 30.33 -23.97
N LEU A 465 13.32 29.11 -23.53
CA LEU A 465 11.97 28.73 -23.15
C LEU A 465 11.51 29.44 -21.85
N VAL A 466 12.39 29.67 -20.90
CA VAL A 466 12.08 30.45 -19.67
C VAL A 466 11.84 31.92 -20.01
N ASP A 467 12.62 32.51 -20.91
CA ASP A 467 12.41 33.89 -21.38
C ASP A 467 11.04 34.00 -22.08
N LEU A 468 10.67 33.05 -22.92
CA LEU A 468 9.36 33.00 -23.59
C LEU A 468 8.19 32.80 -22.60
N LEU A 469 8.37 31.99 -21.56
CA LEU A 469 7.39 31.81 -20.49
C LEU A 469 7.18 33.13 -19.73
N HIS A 470 8.26 33.81 -19.38
CA HIS A 470 8.22 35.08 -18.70
C HIS A 470 7.50 36.16 -19.54
N GLU A 471 7.84 36.30 -20.83
CA GLU A 471 7.16 37.21 -21.74
C GLU A 471 5.66 36.89 -21.88
N ALA A 472 5.33 35.61 -22.05
CA ALA A 472 3.95 35.16 -22.23
C ALA A 472 3.08 35.34 -20.97
N ALA A 473 3.63 35.09 -19.79
CA ALA A 473 2.98 35.34 -18.51
C ALA A 473 2.79 36.82 -18.25
N SER A 474 3.87 37.63 -18.38
CA SER A 474 3.86 39.06 -18.14
C SER A 474 2.89 39.80 -19.08
N ALA A 475 2.80 39.40 -20.34
CA ALA A 475 1.87 39.98 -21.31
C ALA A 475 0.39 39.78 -20.94
N ARG A 476 0.08 38.90 -20.01
CA ARG A 476 -1.29 38.55 -19.57
C ARG A 476 -1.54 38.82 -18.09
N GLY A 477 -0.57 39.41 -17.38
CA GLY A 477 -0.66 39.69 -15.95
C GLY A 477 -0.67 38.43 -15.08
N LEU A 478 -0.16 37.29 -15.60
CA LEU A 478 -0.05 36.04 -14.87
C LEU A 478 1.26 35.96 -14.08
N VAL A 479 1.24 35.41 -12.90
CA VAL A 479 2.43 35.08 -12.10
C VAL A 479 3.11 33.87 -12.71
N LEU A 480 4.42 33.93 -12.95
CA LEU A 480 5.19 32.79 -13.46
C LEU A 480 5.78 31.99 -12.31
N ALA A 481 5.31 30.78 -12.12
CA ALA A 481 5.84 29.80 -11.16
C ALA A 481 6.71 28.76 -11.87
N LEU A 482 7.98 28.60 -11.45
CA LEU A 482 8.93 27.66 -12.03
C LEU A 482 9.43 26.65 -10.99
N PRO A 483 9.39 25.33 -11.28
CA PRO A 483 10.01 24.33 -10.43
C PRO A 483 11.53 24.40 -10.52
N VAL A 484 12.21 24.26 -9.39
CA VAL A 484 13.68 24.21 -9.29
C VAL A 484 14.11 22.94 -8.59
N SER A 485 15.08 22.25 -9.17
CA SER A 485 15.59 20.97 -8.67
C SER A 485 17.05 21.04 -8.20
N HIS A 486 17.78 22.08 -8.60
CA HIS A 486 19.20 22.27 -8.30
C HIS A 486 19.53 23.73 -8.02
N ALA A 487 20.59 23.99 -7.29
CA ALA A 487 21.08 25.34 -7.00
C ALA A 487 21.41 26.17 -8.27
N GLY A 488 21.73 25.50 -9.38
CA GLY A 488 21.94 26.13 -10.70
C GLY A 488 20.66 26.70 -11.30
N ASP A 489 19.53 26.02 -11.12
CA ASP A 489 18.22 26.45 -11.61
C ASP A 489 17.77 27.74 -10.92
N VAL A 490 17.96 27.81 -9.60
CA VAL A 490 17.64 29.01 -8.81
C VAL A 490 18.34 30.23 -9.40
N ARG A 491 19.65 30.13 -9.64
CA ARG A 491 20.44 31.23 -10.21
C ARG A 491 20.01 31.60 -11.65
N ALA A 492 19.56 30.61 -12.41
CA ALA A 492 19.14 30.82 -13.79
C ALA A 492 17.73 31.43 -13.89
N PHE A 493 16.84 31.17 -12.95
CA PHE A 493 15.42 31.48 -13.05
C PHE A 493 14.96 32.63 -12.14
N ALA A 494 15.69 32.93 -11.05
CA ALA A 494 15.27 33.92 -10.06
C ALA A 494 14.99 35.32 -10.65
N ALA A 495 15.67 35.70 -11.74
CA ALA A 495 15.43 36.99 -12.41
C ALA A 495 14.21 36.99 -13.36
N ARG A 496 13.55 35.85 -13.56
CA ARG A 496 12.48 35.65 -14.55
C ARG A 496 11.21 35.08 -13.99
N ALA A 497 11.32 34.34 -12.91
CA ALA A 497 10.18 33.75 -12.20
C ALA A 497 9.73 34.66 -11.07
N ASP A 498 8.43 34.80 -10.91
CA ASP A 498 7.85 35.50 -9.75
C ASP A 498 7.84 34.55 -8.53
N LEU A 499 7.75 33.23 -8.78
CA LEU A 499 7.72 32.20 -7.76
C LEU A 499 8.61 31.03 -8.18
N LEU A 500 9.57 30.66 -7.32
CA LEU A 500 10.33 29.42 -7.47
C LEU A 500 9.75 28.34 -6.56
N VAL A 501 9.50 27.17 -7.11
CA VAL A 501 8.88 26.07 -6.37
C VAL A 501 9.87 24.92 -6.19
N ILE A 502 10.18 24.61 -4.94
CA ILE A 502 11.02 23.47 -4.55
C ILE A 502 10.10 22.30 -4.21
N ASP A 503 10.22 21.19 -4.96
CA ASP A 503 9.47 19.98 -4.67
C ASP A 503 9.84 19.40 -3.30
N GLY A 504 8.85 18.83 -2.62
CA GLY A 504 9.04 18.26 -1.28
C GLY A 504 10.10 17.17 -1.21
N SER A 505 10.39 16.46 -2.31
CA SER A 505 11.47 15.47 -2.38
C SER A 505 12.88 16.11 -2.28
N ARG A 506 12.99 17.42 -2.49
CA ARG A 506 14.23 18.22 -2.43
C ARG A 506 14.33 19.13 -1.21
N MET A 507 13.38 19.04 -0.30
CA MET A 507 13.32 19.91 0.90
C MET A 507 14.53 19.78 1.84
N GLU A 508 15.34 18.72 1.70
CA GLU A 508 16.56 18.50 2.49
C GLU A 508 17.86 18.80 1.72
N ASP A 509 17.76 19.25 0.46
CA ASP A 509 18.96 19.62 -0.33
C ASP A 509 19.52 20.97 0.15
N ALA A 510 20.49 20.91 1.05
CA ALA A 510 21.12 22.08 1.65
C ALA A 510 21.78 23.02 0.61
N SER A 511 22.18 22.53 -0.56
CA SER A 511 22.78 23.36 -1.60
C SER A 511 21.70 24.16 -2.34
N LEU A 512 20.56 23.52 -2.61
CA LEU A 512 19.40 24.11 -3.23
C LEU A 512 18.75 25.14 -2.30
N LEU A 513 18.52 24.80 -1.03
CA LEU A 513 17.94 25.70 -0.03
C LEU A 513 18.81 26.95 0.21
N ARG A 514 20.13 26.80 0.31
CA ARG A 514 21.05 27.96 0.41
C ARG A 514 21.05 28.85 -0.85
N ALA A 515 20.84 28.27 -2.02
CA ALA A 515 20.71 29.05 -3.23
C ALA A 515 19.35 29.80 -3.24
N ALA A 516 18.29 29.14 -2.85
CA ALA A 516 16.95 29.70 -2.75
C ALA A 516 16.87 30.84 -1.74
N SER A 517 17.43 30.68 -0.54
CA SER A 517 17.46 31.74 0.50
C SER A 517 18.20 33.02 0.12
N ARG A 518 18.99 32.99 -0.96
CA ARG A 518 19.73 34.15 -1.50
C ARG A 518 19.11 34.69 -2.78
N ALA A 519 18.04 34.08 -3.29
CA ALA A 519 17.37 34.50 -4.49
C ALA A 519 16.47 35.72 -4.21
N ASP A 520 16.42 36.63 -5.16
CA ASP A 520 15.46 37.75 -5.15
C ASP A 520 14.16 37.31 -5.86
N ALA A 521 13.54 36.26 -5.36
CA ALA A 521 12.28 35.71 -5.85
C ALA A 521 11.53 35.05 -4.69
N ALA A 522 10.21 35.03 -4.77
CA ALA A 522 9.41 34.25 -3.80
C ALA A 522 9.70 32.77 -3.91
N ILE A 523 9.78 32.07 -2.78
CA ILE A 523 10.06 30.63 -2.71
C ILE A 523 8.87 29.89 -2.12
N ALA A 524 8.36 28.92 -2.84
CA ALA A 524 7.43 27.92 -2.30
C ALA A 524 8.16 26.61 -2.06
N LEU A 525 8.14 26.14 -0.80
CA LEU A 525 8.75 24.88 -0.42
C LEU A 525 7.66 23.82 -0.19
N GLY A 526 7.58 22.84 -1.07
CA GLY A 526 6.72 21.69 -0.92
C GLY A 526 7.15 20.81 0.26
N ARG A 527 6.17 20.24 0.95
CA ARG A 527 6.44 19.24 1.98
C ARG A 527 6.46 17.83 1.36
N ALA A 528 7.53 17.08 1.59
CA ALA A 528 7.55 15.66 1.22
C ALA A 528 6.43 14.90 1.97
N PRO A 529 5.73 13.95 1.32
CA PRO A 529 4.67 13.17 1.98
C PRO A 529 5.14 12.40 3.23
N SER A 530 6.44 12.06 3.27
CA SER A 530 7.09 11.35 4.38
C SER A 530 7.64 12.27 5.47
N ALA A 531 7.77 13.57 5.22
CA ALA A 531 8.33 14.51 6.19
C ALA A 531 7.31 14.90 7.25
N ASP A 532 7.72 14.96 8.51
CA ASP A 532 6.93 15.61 9.55
C ASP A 532 6.96 17.15 9.40
N VAL A 533 6.06 17.81 10.12
CA VAL A 533 5.94 19.28 10.04
C VAL A 533 7.18 19.98 10.59
N GLY A 534 7.82 19.42 11.61
CA GLY A 534 9.04 19.98 12.21
C GLY A 534 10.21 19.97 11.23
N THR A 535 10.43 18.85 10.55
CA THR A 535 11.47 18.72 9.50
C THR A 535 11.21 19.69 8.34
N TRP A 536 9.95 19.83 7.93
CA TRP A 536 9.59 20.78 6.87
C TRP A 536 9.81 22.24 7.29
N LEU A 537 9.40 22.62 8.52
CA LEU A 537 9.64 23.97 9.04
C LEU A 537 11.13 24.27 9.20
N ALA A 538 11.94 23.29 9.62
CA ALA A 538 13.41 23.46 9.71
C ALA A 538 14.05 23.68 8.33
N ALA A 539 13.51 23.08 7.27
CA ALA A 539 13.98 23.33 5.89
C ALA A 539 13.53 24.70 5.35
N ALA A 540 12.42 25.24 5.85
CA ALA A 540 11.87 26.54 5.43
C ALA A 540 12.52 27.74 6.16
N GLY A 541 13.11 27.54 7.36
CA GLY A 541 13.81 28.57 8.14
C GLY A 541 15.27 28.68 7.78
#